data_7eea184b66945a15c09639ae99025a4d
#
_entry.id   7eea184b66945a15c09639ae99025a4d
#
_cell.length_a   1.000
_cell.length_b   1.000
_cell.length_c   1.000
_cell.angle_alpha   90.00
_cell.angle_beta   90.00
_cell.angle_gamma   90.00
#
_symmetry.space_group_name_H-M   'P 1'
#
loop_
_entity.id
_entity.type
_entity.pdbx_description
1 polymer ?
#
loop_
_entity_poly.entity_id
_entity_poly.type
_entity_poly.pdbx_seq_one_letter_code
_entity_poly.pdbx_strand_id
1 'polypeptide(L)'
;MPALTVDPCVSCAQHRAKSLVRLGISTDKWDYLIALAGNPNVGKSTVFNELTGLRQHTGNWPGKTVVRAEGAFVHEGKRAKVVDLPGTYSLLAGSADEEVARDFVLFGRPDVTIVVVDATRLERNLNLVLQILEITDRVVVFLNLVDEARRHGIAVDPVKLERELGVPVVQGIAREGIGIDDLLSAAHQVALRTDAVTAVRVEQHTAE
;
A
#
# COMPACT_ATOMS: atom_id res chain seq x y z
N MET A 1 -31.59 14.89 -20.13
CA MET A 1 -30.79 14.00 -19.27
C MET A 1 -30.08 14.87 -18.25
N PRO A 2 -30.28 14.67 -16.93
CA PRO A 2 -29.57 15.48 -15.94
C PRO A 2 -28.08 15.04 -15.93
N ALA A 3 -27.20 16.03 -16.02
CA ALA A 3 -25.77 15.86 -15.87
C ALA A 3 -25.50 15.24 -14.49
N LEU A 4 -24.74 14.13 -14.46
CA LEU A 4 -24.20 13.58 -13.23
C LEU A 4 -23.26 14.63 -12.64
N THR A 5 -23.76 15.40 -11.70
CA THR A 5 -22.92 16.27 -10.86
C THR A 5 -22.06 15.35 -10.02
N VAL A 6 -20.78 15.23 -10.37
CA VAL A 6 -19.76 14.60 -9.50
C VAL A 6 -19.74 15.42 -8.23
N ASP A 7 -20.14 14.79 -7.12
CA ASP A 7 -20.19 15.45 -5.82
C ASP A 7 -18.78 15.93 -5.45
N PRO A 8 -18.53 17.26 -5.39
CA PRO A 8 -17.20 17.80 -5.11
C PRO A 8 -16.68 17.40 -3.70
N CYS A 9 -17.54 16.83 -2.88
CA CYS A 9 -17.20 16.38 -1.53
C CYS A 9 -16.40 15.06 -1.48
N VAL A 10 -16.37 14.28 -2.56
CA VAL A 10 -15.64 12.98 -2.59
C VAL A 10 -14.11 13.16 -2.59
N SER A 11 -13.62 14.29 -3.08
CA SER A 11 -12.19 14.64 -3.10
C SER A 11 -11.76 15.52 -1.92
N CYS A 12 -12.68 15.85 -0.99
CA CYS A 12 -12.40 16.77 0.10
C CYS A 12 -11.54 16.10 1.19
N ALA A 13 -10.48 16.79 1.64
CA ALA A 13 -9.63 16.37 2.75
C ALA A 13 -10.44 16.06 4.03
N GLN A 14 -11.56 16.75 4.24
CA GLN A 14 -12.46 16.52 5.36
C GLN A 14 -13.19 15.16 5.28
N HIS A 15 -13.52 14.70 4.07
CA HIS A 15 -14.16 13.39 3.89
C HIS A 15 -13.17 12.26 4.17
N ARG A 16 -11.93 12.39 3.68
CA ARG A 16 -10.84 11.46 3.99
C ARG A 16 -10.57 11.39 5.51
N ALA A 17 -10.49 12.54 6.19
CA ALA A 17 -10.28 12.59 7.63
C ALA A 17 -11.42 11.87 8.40
N LYS A 18 -12.68 12.06 8.00
CA LYS A 18 -13.82 11.34 8.60
C LYS A 18 -13.74 9.83 8.36
N SER A 19 -13.34 9.40 7.18
CA SER A 19 -13.17 7.98 6.86
C SER A 19 -12.05 7.36 7.70
N LEU A 20 -10.91 8.03 7.83
CA LEU A 20 -9.80 7.57 8.67
C LEU A 20 -10.20 7.44 10.14
N VAL A 21 -10.95 8.42 10.69
CA VAL A 21 -11.47 8.34 12.06
C VAL A 21 -12.42 7.14 12.23
N ARG A 22 -13.30 6.86 11.25
CA ARG A 22 -14.17 5.67 11.29
C ARG A 22 -13.38 4.36 11.24
N LEU A 23 -12.25 4.35 10.54
CA LEU A 23 -11.31 3.23 10.50
C LEU A 23 -10.40 3.20 11.75
N GLY A 24 -10.60 4.12 12.72
CA GLY A 24 -9.86 4.20 13.96
C GLY A 24 -8.46 4.77 13.81
N ILE A 25 -8.12 5.38 12.69
CA ILE A 25 -6.82 5.99 12.47
C ILE A 25 -6.79 7.41 13.01
N SER A 26 -5.80 7.70 13.88
CA SER A 26 -5.54 9.05 14.35
C SER A 26 -5.11 9.95 13.18
N THR A 27 -5.72 11.14 13.12
CA THR A 27 -5.41 12.16 12.10
C THR A 27 -4.33 13.14 12.58
N ASP A 28 -3.50 12.74 13.57
CA ASP A 28 -2.40 13.54 14.08
C ASP A 28 -1.36 13.86 13.00
N LYS A 29 -0.55 14.86 13.26
CA LYS A 29 0.41 15.49 12.34
C LYS A 29 1.32 14.48 11.62
N TRP A 30 0.94 14.08 10.43
CA TRP A 30 1.74 13.37 9.44
C TRP A 30 1.58 14.05 8.06
N ASP A 31 2.58 13.93 7.21
CA ASP A 31 2.57 14.51 5.87
C ASP A 31 1.93 13.56 4.84
N TYR A 32 2.13 12.23 5.02
CA TYR A 32 1.54 11.21 4.17
C TYR A 32 1.30 9.89 4.91
N LEU A 33 0.33 9.14 4.41
CA LEU A 33 -0.14 7.87 4.97
C LEU A 33 0.28 6.70 4.07
N ILE A 34 0.93 5.72 4.66
CA ILE A 34 1.32 4.46 4.02
C ILE A 34 0.41 3.35 4.52
N ALA A 35 -0.17 2.58 3.59
CA ALA A 35 -0.73 1.28 3.89
C ALA A 35 0.33 0.21 3.61
N LEU A 36 0.55 -0.72 4.53
CA LEU A 36 1.42 -1.87 4.32
C LEU A 36 0.55 -3.12 4.15
N ALA A 37 0.52 -3.66 2.94
CA ALA A 37 -0.26 -4.82 2.55
C ALA A 37 0.65 -6.01 2.16
N GLY A 38 0.10 -7.20 2.11
CA GLY A 38 0.82 -8.40 1.66
C GLY A 38 0.19 -9.68 2.18
N ASN A 39 0.53 -10.78 1.55
CA ASN A 39 0.06 -12.09 1.95
C ASN A 39 0.60 -12.48 3.35
N PRO A 40 0.01 -13.44 4.04
CA PRO A 40 0.59 -13.98 5.27
C PRO A 40 2.01 -14.54 5.02
N ASN A 41 2.93 -14.29 5.97
CA ASN A 41 4.29 -14.82 5.99
C ASN A 41 5.24 -14.33 4.87
N VAL A 42 4.95 -13.22 4.20
CA VAL A 42 5.85 -12.59 3.20
C VAL A 42 6.93 -11.70 3.82
N GLY A 43 6.96 -11.58 5.16
CA GLY A 43 7.88 -10.69 5.87
C GLY A 43 7.33 -9.27 6.08
N LYS A 44 6.00 -9.08 5.94
CA LYS A 44 5.33 -7.77 6.12
C LYS A 44 5.66 -7.13 7.47
N SER A 45 5.55 -7.87 8.59
CA SER A 45 5.89 -7.36 9.93
C SER A 45 7.38 -7.02 10.08
N THR A 46 8.26 -7.70 9.36
CA THR A 46 9.68 -7.35 9.33
C THR A 46 9.89 -6.01 8.65
N VAL A 47 9.27 -5.81 7.47
CA VAL A 47 9.29 -4.51 6.77
C VAL A 47 8.71 -3.41 7.67
N PHE A 48 7.58 -3.66 8.33
CA PHE A 48 6.98 -2.70 9.25
C PHE A 48 7.93 -2.29 10.38
N ASN A 49 8.62 -3.26 10.99
CA ASN A 49 9.58 -3.00 12.06
C ASN A 49 10.81 -2.22 11.57
N GLU A 50 11.33 -2.54 10.39
CA GLU A 50 12.43 -1.81 9.77
C GLU A 50 12.04 -0.35 9.48
N LEU A 51 10.84 -0.11 8.96
CA LEU A 51 10.35 1.24 8.68
C LEU A 51 10.13 2.07 9.95
N THR A 52 9.62 1.46 11.02
CA THR A 52 9.17 2.18 12.22
C THR A 52 10.16 2.16 13.38
N GLY A 53 11.24 1.40 13.26
CA GLY A 53 12.22 1.22 14.34
C GLY A 53 11.58 0.66 15.62
N LEU A 54 10.64 -0.29 15.49
CA LEU A 54 9.87 -0.91 16.58
C LEU A 54 8.98 0.05 17.38
N ARG A 55 8.82 1.29 16.91
CA ARG A 55 7.92 2.28 17.52
C ARG A 55 6.52 2.12 16.95
N GLN A 56 5.73 1.26 17.57
CA GLN A 56 4.39 0.94 17.11
C GLN A 56 3.35 1.11 18.20
N HIS A 57 2.14 1.48 17.79
CA HIS A 57 0.93 1.39 18.59
C HIS A 57 0.09 0.25 18.08
N THR A 58 -0.30 -0.65 18.96
CA THR A 58 -1.19 -1.77 18.65
C THR A 58 -2.57 -1.52 19.20
N GLY A 59 -3.59 -1.93 18.49
CA GLY A 59 -4.99 -1.86 18.89
C GLY A 59 -5.81 -2.84 18.03
N ASN A 60 -7.11 -2.74 18.10
CA ASN A 60 -7.99 -3.50 17.21
C ASN A 60 -8.65 -2.57 16.20
N TRP A 61 -8.98 -3.12 15.04
CA TRP A 61 -9.82 -2.42 14.08
C TRP A 61 -11.22 -2.21 14.68
N PRO A 62 -11.86 -1.04 14.51
CA PRO A 62 -13.17 -0.75 15.08
C PRO A 62 -14.21 -1.82 14.73
N GLY A 63 -14.84 -2.41 15.76
CA GLY A 63 -15.86 -3.45 15.59
C GLY A 63 -15.35 -4.80 15.06
N LYS A 64 -14.05 -5.03 15.03
CA LYS A 64 -13.42 -6.27 14.57
C LYS A 64 -12.46 -6.81 15.65
N THR A 65 -12.26 -8.14 15.66
CA THR A 65 -11.24 -8.80 16.50
C THR A 65 -9.84 -8.79 15.87
N VAL A 66 -9.69 -8.10 14.75
CA VAL A 66 -8.46 -8.01 13.96
C VAL A 66 -7.52 -6.99 14.57
N VAL A 67 -6.26 -7.39 14.77
CA VAL A 67 -5.22 -6.52 15.33
C VAL A 67 -4.79 -5.49 14.29
N ARG A 68 -4.58 -4.25 14.74
CA ARG A 68 -4.06 -3.13 13.99
C ARG A 68 -2.74 -2.69 14.58
N ALA A 69 -1.72 -2.51 13.77
CA ALA A 69 -0.47 -1.87 14.14
C ALA A 69 -0.28 -0.58 13.34
N GLU A 70 0.13 0.47 14.03
CA GLU A 70 0.43 1.77 13.44
C GLU A 70 1.81 2.21 13.90
N GLY A 71 2.57 2.81 13.01
CA GLY A 71 3.86 3.41 13.30
C GLY A 71 4.03 4.74 12.59
N ALA A 72 5.08 5.45 12.95
CA ALA A 72 5.45 6.69 12.28
C ALA A 72 6.97 6.82 12.23
N PHE A 73 7.46 7.40 11.13
CA PHE A 73 8.88 7.72 10.96
C PHE A 73 9.02 9.05 10.20
N VAL A 74 10.25 9.54 10.10
CA VAL A 74 10.59 10.72 9.29
C VAL A 74 11.54 10.28 8.19
N HIS A 75 11.21 10.63 6.95
CA HIS A 75 12.05 10.41 5.77
C HIS A 75 12.07 11.69 4.94
N GLU A 76 13.26 12.15 4.55
CA GLU A 76 13.46 13.40 3.80
C GLU A 76 12.72 14.62 4.40
N GLY A 77 12.72 14.73 5.74
CA GLY A 77 12.06 15.82 6.46
C GLY A 77 10.52 15.74 6.50
N LYS A 78 9.92 14.71 5.92
CA LYS A 78 8.49 14.44 5.94
C LYS A 78 8.15 13.33 6.93
N ARG A 79 7.07 13.54 7.67
CA ARG A 79 6.57 12.55 8.63
C ARG A 79 5.58 11.61 7.94
N ALA A 80 5.95 10.34 7.85
CA ALA A 80 5.09 9.28 7.35
C ALA A 80 4.36 8.59 8.51
N LYS A 81 3.10 8.25 8.31
CA LYS A 81 2.35 7.30 9.13
C LYS A 81 2.20 6.01 8.37
N VAL A 82 2.51 4.88 9.01
CA VAL A 82 2.36 3.54 8.44
C VAL A 82 1.26 2.81 9.19
N VAL A 83 0.36 2.19 8.45
CA VAL A 83 -0.68 1.30 8.98
C VAL A 83 -0.44 -0.09 8.42
N ASP A 84 -0.20 -1.06 9.30
CA ASP A 84 -0.04 -2.46 8.94
C ASP A 84 -1.42 -3.09 8.73
N LEU A 85 -1.72 -3.52 7.50
CA LEU A 85 -2.96 -4.19 7.18
C LEU A 85 -2.85 -5.69 7.51
N PRO A 86 -3.97 -6.35 7.84
CA PRO A 86 -3.98 -7.80 8.03
C PRO A 86 -3.42 -8.52 6.81
N GLY A 87 -2.67 -9.61 7.05
CA GLY A 87 -2.15 -10.43 5.96
C GLY A 87 -3.29 -11.17 5.26
N THR A 88 -3.46 -10.93 3.96
CA THR A 88 -4.55 -11.51 3.17
C THR A 88 -4.08 -11.98 1.81
N TYR A 89 -4.76 -12.96 1.25
CA TYR A 89 -4.50 -13.46 -0.11
C TYR A 89 -5.36 -12.79 -1.17
N SER A 90 -6.43 -12.12 -0.76
CA SER A 90 -7.39 -11.49 -1.64
C SER A 90 -8.11 -10.35 -0.91
N LEU A 91 -8.65 -9.42 -1.66
CA LEU A 91 -9.57 -8.38 -1.16
C LEU A 91 -11.05 -8.73 -1.44
N LEU A 92 -11.33 -9.85 -2.13
CA LEU A 92 -12.67 -10.22 -2.60
C LEU A 92 -13.38 -11.23 -1.71
N ALA A 93 -12.65 -11.97 -0.88
CA ALA A 93 -13.22 -12.96 0.01
C ALA A 93 -13.88 -12.30 1.24
N GLY A 94 -14.68 -13.07 1.98
CA GLY A 94 -15.53 -12.56 3.05
C GLY A 94 -14.94 -12.70 4.46
N SER A 95 -13.62 -12.81 4.63
CA SER A 95 -13.00 -12.82 5.96
C SER A 95 -12.90 -11.41 6.54
N ALA A 96 -12.88 -11.30 7.89
CA ALA A 96 -12.73 -10.03 8.57
C ALA A 96 -11.42 -9.32 8.20
N ASP A 97 -10.34 -10.06 7.98
CA ASP A 97 -9.03 -9.54 7.58
C ASP A 97 -9.08 -8.94 6.17
N GLU A 98 -9.73 -9.61 5.23
CA GLU A 98 -9.88 -9.14 3.86
C GLU A 98 -10.78 -7.92 3.76
N GLU A 99 -11.89 -7.90 4.52
CA GLU A 99 -12.76 -6.72 4.62
C GLU A 99 -11.98 -5.51 5.13
N VAL A 100 -11.18 -5.67 6.19
CA VAL A 100 -10.38 -4.60 6.77
C VAL A 100 -9.37 -4.07 5.76
N ALA A 101 -8.63 -4.95 5.09
CA ALA A 101 -7.62 -4.56 4.11
C ALA A 101 -8.26 -3.82 2.93
N ARG A 102 -9.35 -4.36 2.37
CA ARG A 102 -10.12 -3.75 1.29
C ARG A 102 -10.65 -2.37 1.67
N ASP A 103 -11.36 -2.30 2.81
CA ASP A 103 -12.01 -1.08 3.26
C ASP A 103 -10.99 0.02 3.57
N PHE A 104 -9.80 -0.36 4.06
CA PHE A 104 -8.73 0.61 4.28
C PHE A 104 -8.18 1.17 2.97
N VAL A 105 -7.93 0.35 1.96
CA VAL A 105 -7.44 0.81 0.65
C VAL A 105 -8.50 1.69 -0.04
N LEU A 106 -9.77 1.28 -0.01
CA LEU A 106 -10.88 1.99 -0.65
C LEU A 106 -11.24 3.31 0.04
N PHE A 107 -11.41 3.30 1.36
CA PHE A 107 -11.98 4.42 2.11
C PHE A 107 -10.95 5.21 2.91
N GLY A 108 -9.86 4.57 3.34
CA GLY A 108 -8.73 5.24 3.98
C GLY A 108 -7.91 6.05 2.99
N ARG A 109 -7.89 5.64 1.71
CA ARG A 109 -7.18 6.31 0.61
C ARG A 109 -5.75 6.67 1.02
N PRO A 110 -4.90 5.68 1.30
CA PRO A 110 -3.50 5.94 1.64
C PRO A 110 -2.81 6.70 0.48
N ASP A 111 -1.82 7.52 0.82
CA ASP A 111 -1.04 8.25 -0.18
C ASP A 111 -0.14 7.32 -0.98
N VAL A 112 0.20 6.17 -0.38
CA VAL A 112 0.86 5.05 -1.04
C VAL A 112 0.51 3.73 -0.34
N THR A 113 0.35 2.66 -1.11
CA THR A 113 0.22 1.29 -0.62
C THR A 113 1.49 0.52 -0.96
N ILE A 114 2.26 0.12 0.04
CA ILE A 114 3.38 -0.80 -0.14
C ILE A 114 2.82 -2.21 -0.08
N VAL A 115 3.03 -3.00 -1.14
CA VAL A 115 2.63 -4.40 -1.18
C VAL A 115 3.87 -5.28 -1.09
N VAL A 116 4.02 -5.96 0.05
CA VAL A 116 5.14 -6.91 0.28
C VAL A 116 4.79 -8.24 -0.36
N VAL A 117 5.66 -8.73 -1.24
CA VAL A 117 5.51 -9.99 -1.96
C VAL A 117 6.73 -10.89 -1.72
N ASP A 118 6.49 -12.19 -1.68
CA ASP A 118 7.51 -13.23 -1.53
C ASP A 118 8.04 -13.62 -2.91
N ALA A 119 9.32 -13.37 -3.17
CA ALA A 119 9.99 -13.70 -4.44
C ALA A 119 9.97 -15.21 -4.73
N THR A 120 9.88 -16.08 -3.71
CA THR A 120 9.83 -17.54 -3.90
C THR A 120 8.45 -18.03 -4.35
N ARG A 121 7.39 -17.20 -4.18
CA ARG A 121 5.99 -17.53 -4.49
C ARG A 121 5.29 -16.37 -5.19
N LEU A 122 5.99 -15.71 -6.10
CA LEU A 122 5.56 -14.47 -6.74
C LEU A 122 4.18 -14.60 -7.37
N GLU A 123 3.94 -15.65 -8.16
CA GLU A 123 2.65 -15.89 -8.86
C GLU A 123 1.45 -15.80 -7.92
N ARG A 124 1.54 -16.45 -6.76
CA ARG A 124 0.46 -16.41 -5.76
C ARG A 124 0.29 -15.03 -5.15
N ASN A 125 1.38 -14.29 -4.96
CA ASN A 125 1.35 -12.97 -4.33
C ASN A 125 0.84 -11.89 -5.28
N LEU A 126 1.06 -12.04 -6.59
CA LEU A 126 0.60 -11.09 -7.62
C LEU A 126 -0.92 -10.94 -7.65
N ASN A 127 -1.68 -11.95 -7.24
CA ASN A 127 -3.14 -11.84 -7.17
C ASN A 127 -3.59 -10.66 -6.28
N LEU A 128 -2.99 -10.51 -5.11
CA LEU A 128 -3.29 -9.37 -4.21
C LEU A 128 -2.81 -8.05 -4.81
N VAL A 129 -1.62 -8.03 -5.44
CA VAL A 129 -1.08 -6.84 -6.11
C VAL A 129 -2.05 -6.33 -7.18
N LEU A 130 -2.51 -7.22 -8.06
CA LEU A 130 -3.43 -6.86 -9.14
C LEU A 130 -4.77 -6.33 -8.61
N GLN A 131 -5.33 -6.94 -7.57
CA GLN A 131 -6.56 -6.45 -6.93
C GLN A 131 -6.39 -5.07 -6.30
N ILE A 132 -5.23 -4.76 -5.72
CA ILE A 132 -4.93 -3.42 -5.20
C ILE A 132 -4.79 -2.42 -6.36
N LEU A 133 -4.15 -2.82 -7.45
CA LEU A 133 -3.98 -1.98 -8.65
C LEU A 133 -5.32 -1.66 -9.35
N GLU A 134 -6.34 -2.50 -9.20
CA GLU A 134 -7.70 -2.17 -9.66
C GLU A 134 -8.33 -1.02 -8.85
N ILE A 135 -7.88 -0.79 -7.62
CA ILE A 135 -8.41 0.24 -6.73
C ILE A 135 -7.59 1.53 -6.83
N THR A 136 -6.25 1.43 -6.90
CA THR A 136 -5.34 2.57 -6.85
C THR A 136 -4.06 2.30 -7.63
N ASP A 137 -3.51 3.33 -8.27
CA ASP A 137 -2.19 3.33 -8.91
C ASP A 137 -1.07 3.82 -7.98
N ARG A 138 -1.42 4.23 -6.76
CA ARG A 138 -0.47 4.67 -5.72
C ARG A 138 0.10 3.46 -4.98
N VAL A 139 0.85 2.64 -5.71
CA VAL A 139 1.39 1.36 -5.22
C VAL A 139 2.90 1.32 -5.41
N VAL A 140 3.59 0.71 -4.46
CA VAL A 140 4.98 0.25 -4.58
C VAL A 140 5.02 -1.22 -4.20
N VAL A 141 5.60 -2.07 -5.04
CA VAL A 141 5.79 -3.49 -4.74
C VAL A 141 7.16 -3.70 -4.13
N PHE A 142 7.22 -4.31 -2.94
CA PHE A 142 8.45 -4.73 -2.31
C PHE A 142 8.65 -6.24 -2.48
N LEU A 143 9.56 -6.61 -3.37
CA LEU A 143 9.92 -8.00 -3.66
C LEU A 143 10.90 -8.49 -2.60
N ASN A 144 10.39 -9.10 -1.54
CA ASN A 144 11.14 -9.60 -0.40
C ASN A 144 11.63 -11.03 -0.60
N LEU A 145 12.55 -11.49 0.25
CA LEU A 145 13.10 -12.85 0.25
C LEU A 145 13.84 -13.22 -1.04
N VAL A 146 14.46 -12.24 -1.68
CA VAL A 146 15.21 -12.46 -2.94
C VAL A 146 16.45 -13.37 -2.76
N ASP A 147 17.02 -13.42 -1.55
CA ASP A 147 18.08 -14.33 -1.18
C ASP A 147 17.60 -15.80 -1.14
N GLU A 148 16.37 -16.02 -0.65
CA GLU A 148 15.75 -17.35 -0.66
C GLU A 148 15.38 -17.78 -2.07
N ALA A 149 14.81 -16.89 -2.87
CA ALA A 149 14.52 -17.15 -4.27
C ALA A 149 15.78 -17.57 -5.04
N ARG A 150 16.91 -16.87 -4.87
CA ARG A 150 18.20 -17.22 -5.49
C ARG A 150 18.71 -18.60 -5.03
N ARG A 151 18.57 -18.93 -3.74
CA ARG A 151 18.95 -20.26 -3.22
C ARG A 151 18.11 -21.39 -3.84
N HIS A 152 16.88 -21.11 -4.20
CA HIS A 152 15.98 -22.05 -4.89
C HIS A 152 16.09 -22.01 -6.42
N GLY A 153 17.06 -21.26 -6.99
CA GLY A 153 17.24 -21.14 -8.43
C GLY A 153 16.14 -20.32 -9.13
N ILE A 154 15.39 -19.54 -8.35
CA ILE A 154 14.33 -18.67 -8.86
C ILE A 154 14.94 -17.30 -9.17
N ALA A 155 14.86 -16.89 -10.43
CA ALA A 155 15.26 -15.57 -10.88
C ALA A 155 14.02 -14.73 -11.18
N VAL A 156 13.88 -13.58 -10.49
CA VAL A 156 12.85 -12.59 -10.78
C VAL A 156 13.52 -11.34 -11.33
N ASP A 157 13.04 -10.86 -12.46
CA ASP A 157 13.50 -9.61 -13.06
C ASP A 157 12.59 -8.46 -12.55
N PRO A 158 13.09 -7.60 -11.64
CA PRO A 158 12.28 -6.51 -11.08
C PRO A 158 11.94 -5.45 -12.11
N VAL A 159 12.82 -5.18 -13.10
CA VAL A 159 12.59 -4.18 -14.13
C VAL A 159 11.46 -4.62 -15.08
N LYS A 160 11.47 -5.90 -15.43
CA LYS A 160 10.37 -6.47 -16.22
C LYS A 160 9.06 -6.44 -15.45
N LEU A 161 9.10 -6.81 -14.18
CA LEU A 161 7.90 -6.81 -13.30
C LEU A 161 7.34 -5.40 -13.14
N GLU A 162 8.19 -4.40 -12.92
CA GLU A 162 7.82 -2.98 -12.85
C GLU A 162 7.13 -2.51 -14.14
N ARG A 163 7.67 -2.87 -15.29
CA ARG A 163 7.08 -2.51 -16.59
C ARG A 163 5.71 -3.16 -16.80
N GLU A 164 5.54 -4.43 -16.42
CA GLU A 164 4.27 -5.16 -16.58
C GLU A 164 3.19 -4.68 -15.59
N LEU A 165 3.59 -4.32 -14.37
CA LEU A 165 2.65 -3.81 -13.35
C LEU A 165 2.37 -2.30 -13.48
N GLY A 166 3.27 -1.53 -14.12
CA GLY A 166 3.16 -0.09 -14.25
C GLY A 166 3.40 0.69 -12.96
N VAL A 167 3.99 0.07 -11.93
CA VAL A 167 4.29 0.67 -10.62
C VAL A 167 5.70 0.28 -10.17
N PRO A 168 6.38 1.09 -9.33
CA PRO A 168 7.73 0.79 -8.87
C PRO A 168 7.84 -0.57 -8.19
N VAL A 169 8.90 -1.31 -8.50
CA VAL A 169 9.24 -2.60 -7.90
C VAL A 169 10.63 -2.52 -7.26
N VAL A 170 10.68 -2.62 -5.96
CA VAL A 170 11.92 -2.62 -5.18
C VAL A 170 12.18 -4.02 -4.66
N GLN A 171 13.38 -4.55 -4.89
CA GLN A 171 13.78 -5.85 -4.35
C GLN A 171 14.59 -5.69 -3.06
N GLY A 172 14.44 -6.65 -2.14
CA GLY A 172 15.18 -6.58 -0.89
C GLY A 172 15.17 -7.85 -0.04
N ILE A 173 15.83 -7.72 1.09
CA ILE A 173 15.90 -8.71 2.17
C ILE A 173 15.58 -7.96 3.45
N ALA A 174 14.32 -7.88 3.80
CA ALA A 174 13.85 -7.04 4.91
C ALA A 174 14.55 -7.35 6.24
N ARG A 175 14.81 -8.62 6.55
CA ARG A 175 15.51 -9.03 7.78
C ARG A 175 16.97 -8.52 7.89
N GLU A 176 17.56 -8.11 6.78
CA GLU A 176 18.93 -7.58 6.68
C GLU A 176 18.94 -6.06 6.40
N GLY A 177 17.77 -5.43 6.34
CA GLY A 177 17.62 -4.01 5.99
C GLY A 177 17.89 -3.70 4.51
N ILE A 178 18.19 -4.71 3.68
CA ILE A 178 18.54 -4.51 2.27
C ILE A 178 17.31 -4.09 1.47
N GLY A 179 17.41 -2.98 0.72
CA GLY A 179 16.35 -2.44 -0.12
C GLY A 179 15.33 -1.57 0.63
N ILE A 180 15.49 -1.36 1.95
CA ILE A 180 14.56 -0.54 2.75
C ILE A 180 14.67 0.95 2.37
N ASP A 181 15.88 1.48 2.17
CA ASP A 181 16.07 2.88 1.77
C ASP A 181 15.52 3.15 0.36
N ASP A 182 15.69 2.21 -0.56
CA ASP A 182 15.11 2.29 -1.91
C ASP A 182 13.58 2.23 -1.85
N LEU A 183 13.02 1.38 -0.97
CA LEU A 183 11.59 1.28 -0.72
C LEU A 183 11.03 2.60 -0.16
N LEU A 184 11.72 3.20 0.80
CA LEU A 184 11.34 4.50 1.36
C LEU A 184 11.33 5.59 0.31
N SER A 185 12.38 5.65 -0.51
CA SER A 185 12.50 6.63 -1.60
C SER A 185 11.39 6.45 -2.65
N ALA A 186 11.11 5.21 -3.07
CA ALA A 186 10.03 4.92 -4.00
C ALA A 186 8.65 5.26 -3.41
N ALA A 187 8.40 4.90 -2.15
CA ALA A 187 7.15 5.20 -1.46
C ALA A 187 6.93 6.71 -1.30
N HIS A 188 7.99 7.44 -0.94
CA HIS A 188 7.96 8.90 -0.85
C HIS A 188 7.59 9.56 -2.20
N GLN A 189 8.25 9.14 -3.28
CA GLN A 189 7.96 9.64 -4.63
C GLN A 189 6.51 9.38 -5.05
N VAL A 190 5.98 8.18 -4.80
CA VAL A 190 4.60 7.83 -5.12
C VAL A 190 3.61 8.62 -4.26
N ALA A 191 3.89 8.77 -2.96
CA ALA A 191 3.02 9.49 -2.02
C ALA A 191 2.89 10.99 -2.38
N LEU A 192 3.96 11.60 -2.90
CA LEU A 192 3.99 13.02 -3.27
C LEU A 192 3.61 13.30 -4.73
N ARG A 193 3.24 12.28 -5.53
CA ARG A 193 2.71 12.53 -6.88
C ARG A 193 1.48 13.43 -6.79
N THR A 194 1.56 14.60 -7.42
CA THR A 194 0.38 15.44 -7.65
C THR A 194 -0.48 14.78 -8.72
N ASP A 195 -1.79 14.68 -8.51
CA ASP A 195 -2.76 14.04 -9.43
C ASP A 195 -2.90 14.79 -10.78
N ALA A 196 -1.80 15.11 -11.44
CA ALA A 196 -1.80 15.74 -12.76
C ALA A 196 -2.33 14.82 -13.88
N VAL A 197 -2.58 13.53 -13.59
CA VAL A 197 -2.94 12.52 -14.61
C VAL A 197 -4.45 12.29 -14.72
N THR A 198 -5.26 12.72 -13.77
CA THR A 198 -6.72 12.51 -13.85
C THR A 198 -7.39 13.40 -14.91
N ALA A 199 -6.75 14.49 -15.35
CA ALA A 199 -7.28 15.39 -16.39
C ALA A 199 -7.14 14.82 -17.81
N VAL A 200 -6.15 13.97 -18.08
CA VAL A 200 -5.86 13.50 -19.45
C VAL A 200 -6.72 12.31 -19.89
N ARG A 201 -7.24 11.53 -18.94
CA ARG A 201 -8.09 10.36 -19.28
C ARG A 201 -9.54 10.70 -19.67
N VAL A 202 -10.01 11.90 -19.35
CA VAL A 202 -11.39 12.33 -19.69
C VAL A 202 -11.48 12.88 -21.10
N GLU A 203 -10.40 13.40 -21.69
CA GLU A 203 -10.42 14.00 -23.05
C GLU A 203 -10.32 12.98 -24.19
N GLN A 204 -9.96 11.73 -23.96
CA GLN A 204 -9.81 10.73 -25.03
C GLN A 204 -11.09 9.93 -25.34
N HIS A 205 -12.20 10.13 -24.61
CA HIS A 205 -13.46 9.40 -24.86
C HIS A 205 -14.60 10.28 -25.43
N THR A 206 -14.31 11.49 -25.89
CA THR A 206 -15.32 12.37 -26.50
C THR A 206 -15.05 12.72 -27.96
N ALA A 207 -14.18 11.94 -28.65
CA ALA A 207 -13.92 12.10 -30.07
C ALA A 207 -14.11 10.75 -30.80
N GLU A 208 -15.37 10.26 -30.87
CA GLU A 208 -15.91 9.39 -31.95
C GLU A 208 -17.44 9.56 -32.00
#